data_a299f5bca34b3e3c137b638d13851f23
#
_entry.id   a299f5bca34b3e3c137b638d13851f23
#
_cell.length_a   1.000
_cell.length_b   1.000
_cell.length_c   1.000
_cell.angle_alpha   90.00
_cell.angle_beta   90.00
_cell.angle_gamma   90.00
#
_symmetry.space_group_name_H-M   'P 1'
#
loop_
_entity.id
_entity.type
_entity.pdbx_description
1 polymer ?
#
loop_
_entity_poly.entity_id
_entity_poly.type
_entity_poly.pdbx_seq_one_letter_code
_entity_poly.pdbx_strand_id
1 'polypeptide(L)'
;MMAQKVKRSRRKKERKNVEHGAAHIKSTFNNSIVTLTDAAGNALSWASAGGLGFRGSRKSTPFAAQMAAETAAKAAMEHGLKSIEVYVKGPGAGREAAIRSLQAAGLEVTLIKDVTPIPHNGCRPPKRRRV
;
A
#
# COMPACT_ATOMS: atom_id res chain seq x y z
N MET A 1 18.83 -6.36 33.57
CA MET A 1 19.30 -6.33 32.19
C MET A 1 18.31 -6.91 31.21
N MET A 2 17.85 -8.10 31.42
CA MET A 2 16.76 -8.68 30.59
C MET A 2 15.47 -7.89 30.69
N ALA A 3 15.16 -7.30 31.85
CA ALA A 3 13.99 -6.48 32.05
C ALA A 3 13.97 -5.22 31.16
N GLN A 4 15.11 -4.65 30.85
CA GLN A 4 15.17 -3.48 29.98
C GLN A 4 14.91 -3.81 28.51
N LYS A 5 15.42 -4.96 28.02
CA LYS A 5 15.11 -5.43 26.68
C LYS A 5 13.63 -5.74 26.53
N VAL A 6 13.04 -6.33 27.56
CA VAL A 6 11.61 -6.66 27.59
C VAL A 6 10.77 -5.38 27.55
N LYS A 7 11.15 -4.35 28.29
CA LYS A 7 10.43 -3.07 28.25
C LYS A 7 10.50 -2.39 26.89
N ARG A 8 11.62 -2.46 26.18
CA ARG A 8 11.77 -1.89 24.84
C ARG A 8 10.93 -2.63 23.80
N SER A 9 10.88 -3.95 23.88
CA SER A 9 10.12 -4.76 22.96
C SER A 9 8.60 -4.72 23.22
N ARG A 10 8.21 -4.31 24.43
CA ARG A 10 6.81 -4.20 24.83
C ARG A 10 6.21 -2.83 24.64
N ARG A 11 6.87 -1.94 23.94
CA ARG A 11 6.30 -0.64 23.61
C ARG A 11 5.01 -0.90 22.84
N LYS A 12 3.89 -0.66 23.50
CA LYS A 12 2.58 -0.90 22.89
C LYS A 12 2.42 0.01 21.69
N LYS A 13 2.06 -0.57 20.57
CA LYS A 13 1.60 0.20 19.43
C LYS A 13 0.32 0.93 19.85
N GLU A 14 0.33 2.23 19.75
CA GLU A 14 -0.86 3.02 19.98
C GLU A 14 -1.89 2.68 18.89
N ARG A 15 -3.09 2.30 19.32
CA ARG A 15 -4.20 2.14 18.40
C ARG A 15 -4.73 3.51 18.05
N LYS A 16 -4.64 3.85 16.80
CA LYS A 16 -5.22 5.09 16.27
C LYS A 16 -6.68 4.82 15.95
N ASN A 17 -7.60 5.65 16.45
CA ASN A 17 -9.01 5.54 16.07
C ASN A 17 -9.25 6.37 14.82
N VAL A 18 -9.05 5.76 13.66
CA VAL A 18 -9.25 6.41 12.36
C VAL A 18 -10.31 5.63 11.60
N GLU A 19 -11.49 6.20 11.42
CA GLU A 19 -12.58 5.56 10.69
C GLU A 19 -12.51 5.77 9.20
N HIS A 20 -12.00 6.94 8.79
CA HIS A 20 -11.90 7.31 7.38
C HIS A 20 -10.45 7.63 7.04
N GLY A 21 -9.97 7.06 5.96
CA GLY A 21 -8.59 7.25 5.53
C GLY A 21 -8.44 7.14 4.03
N ALA A 22 -7.20 6.96 3.60
CA ALA A 22 -6.87 6.82 2.19
C ALA A 22 -5.97 5.61 1.97
N ALA A 23 -6.14 4.97 0.82
CA ALA A 23 -5.26 3.89 0.36
C ALA A 23 -4.45 4.42 -0.82
N HIS A 24 -3.14 4.38 -0.70
CA HIS A 24 -2.23 4.78 -1.75
C HIS A 24 -1.62 3.52 -2.36
N ILE A 25 -1.97 3.23 -3.60
CA ILE A 25 -1.50 2.06 -4.32
C ILE A 25 -0.51 2.52 -5.39
N LYS A 26 0.74 2.14 -5.23
CA LYS A 26 1.76 2.37 -6.26
C LYS A 26 2.03 1.02 -6.94
N SER A 27 1.64 0.91 -8.21
CA SER A 27 1.79 -0.31 -8.98
C SER A 27 2.72 -0.05 -10.17
N THR A 28 3.89 -0.66 -10.14
CA THR A 28 4.85 -0.61 -11.24
C THR A 28 4.85 -1.94 -11.97
N PHE A 29 5.59 -2.01 -13.08
CA PHE A 29 5.75 -3.28 -13.80
C PHE A 29 6.48 -4.35 -12.98
N ASN A 30 7.18 -3.95 -11.93
CA ASN A 30 8.01 -4.85 -11.13
C ASN A 30 7.45 -5.14 -9.74
N ASN A 31 6.57 -4.30 -9.21
CA ASN A 31 6.13 -4.44 -7.83
C ASN A 31 4.85 -3.64 -7.59
N SER A 32 4.16 -3.95 -6.48
CA SER A 32 3.01 -3.19 -6.02
C SER A 32 3.19 -2.89 -4.53
N ILE A 33 2.97 -1.64 -4.16
CA ILE A 33 3.05 -1.18 -2.78
C ILE A 33 1.71 -0.56 -2.39
N VAL A 34 1.15 -1.00 -1.29
CA VAL A 34 -0.11 -0.48 -0.75
C VAL A 34 0.17 0.15 0.60
N THR A 35 -0.20 1.42 0.74
CA THR A 35 -0.06 2.15 2.00
C THR A 35 -1.43 2.69 2.41
N LEU A 36 -1.87 2.37 3.61
CA LEU A 36 -3.11 2.90 4.16
C LEU A 36 -2.77 4.00 5.15
N THR A 37 -3.41 5.15 4.96
CA THR A 37 -3.15 6.35 5.75
C THR A 37 -4.45 6.88 6.35
N ASP A 38 -4.32 7.82 7.30
CA ASP A 38 -5.46 8.62 7.74
C ASP A 38 -5.75 9.74 6.74
N ALA A 39 -6.75 10.57 7.03
CA ALA A 39 -7.13 11.66 6.14
C ALA A 39 -6.04 12.73 6.01
N ALA A 40 -5.15 12.84 6.99
CA ALA A 40 -4.04 13.79 6.98
C ALA A 40 -2.80 13.27 6.24
N GLY A 41 -2.77 11.98 5.89
CA GLY A 41 -1.65 11.38 5.19
C GLY A 41 -0.67 10.61 6.06
N ASN A 42 -0.94 10.46 7.36
CA ASN A 42 -0.09 9.69 8.24
C ASN A 42 -0.31 8.19 8.03
N ALA A 43 0.75 7.44 7.78
CA ALA A 43 0.65 6.03 7.49
C ALA A 43 0.16 5.21 8.69
N LEU A 44 -0.86 4.38 8.46
CA LEU A 44 -1.37 3.44 9.46
C LEU A 44 -0.75 2.07 9.26
N SER A 45 -0.65 1.64 8.02
CA SER A 45 -0.06 0.35 7.66
C SER A 45 0.39 0.39 6.21
N TRP A 46 1.29 -0.51 5.85
CA TRP A 46 1.72 -0.68 4.47
C TRP A 46 2.17 -2.11 4.24
N ALA A 47 2.12 -2.53 2.98
CA ALA A 47 2.65 -3.81 2.56
C ALA A 47 3.05 -3.74 1.10
N SER A 48 4.00 -4.56 0.72
CA SER A 48 4.43 -4.67 -0.67
C SER A 48 4.58 -6.13 -1.06
N ALA A 49 4.52 -6.41 -2.35
CA ALA A 49 4.71 -7.78 -2.84
C ALA A 49 6.08 -8.32 -2.41
N GLY A 50 7.13 -7.49 -2.53
CA GLY A 50 8.48 -7.89 -2.12
C GLY A 50 8.60 -8.16 -0.63
N GLY A 51 7.88 -7.38 0.18
CA GLY A 51 7.87 -7.54 1.64
C GLY A 51 7.19 -8.81 2.12
N LEU A 52 6.29 -9.39 1.30
CA LEU A 52 5.59 -10.62 1.61
C LEU A 52 6.34 -11.89 1.17
N GLY A 53 7.51 -11.73 0.58
CA GLY A 53 8.32 -12.86 0.15
C GLY A 53 8.26 -13.18 -1.34
N PHE A 54 7.48 -12.45 -2.13
CA PHE A 54 7.50 -12.58 -3.58
C PHE A 54 8.82 -12.05 -4.12
N ARG A 55 9.44 -12.77 -5.03
CA ARG A 55 10.73 -12.42 -5.59
C ARG A 55 10.71 -12.37 -7.12
N GLY A 56 11.54 -11.51 -7.70
CA GLY A 56 11.69 -11.40 -9.14
C GLY A 56 10.38 -11.06 -9.84
N SER A 57 10.05 -11.77 -10.90
CA SER A 57 8.84 -11.53 -11.69
C SER A 57 7.53 -11.79 -10.94
N ARG A 58 7.57 -12.53 -9.84
CA ARG A 58 6.39 -12.81 -9.03
C ARG A 58 5.83 -11.55 -8.37
N LYS A 59 6.66 -10.56 -8.10
CA LYS A 59 6.24 -9.29 -7.50
C LYS A 59 5.29 -8.49 -8.38
N SER A 60 5.34 -8.68 -9.69
CA SER A 60 4.53 -7.92 -10.63
C SER A 60 3.16 -8.55 -10.89
N THR A 61 2.87 -9.70 -10.30
CA THR A 61 1.60 -10.41 -10.55
C THR A 61 0.43 -9.75 -9.82
N PRO A 62 -0.79 -9.84 -10.38
CA PRO A 62 -1.99 -9.36 -9.67
C PRO A 62 -2.21 -10.08 -8.34
N PHE A 63 -1.86 -11.35 -8.24
CA PHE A 63 -1.96 -12.11 -7.00
C PHE A 63 -1.09 -11.51 -5.89
N ALA A 64 0.15 -11.13 -6.22
CA ALA A 64 1.05 -10.50 -5.25
C ALA A 64 0.48 -9.17 -4.75
N ALA A 65 -0.08 -8.36 -5.64
CA ALA A 65 -0.73 -7.10 -5.28
C ALA A 65 -1.95 -7.35 -4.39
N GLN A 66 -2.73 -8.39 -4.68
CA GLN A 66 -3.86 -8.80 -3.87
C GLN A 66 -3.44 -9.14 -2.44
N MET A 67 -2.39 -9.92 -2.28
CA MET A 67 -1.89 -10.30 -0.95
C MET A 67 -1.34 -9.10 -0.19
N ALA A 68 -0.65 -8.20 -0.89
CA ALA A 68 -0.14 -6.97 -0.26
C ALA A 68 -1.29 -6.08 0.24
N ALA A 69 -2.32 -5.89 -0.58
CA ALA A 69 -3.48 -5.09 -0.20
C ALA A 69 -4.23 -5.72 0.99
N GLU A 70 -4.41 -7.03 0.97
CA GLU A 70 -5.08 -7.74 2.06
C GLU A 70 -4.32 -7.59 3.38
N THR A 71 -3.00 -7.77 3.36
CA THR A 71 -2.15 -7.63 4.54
C THR A 71 -2.21 -6.22 5.10
N ALA A 72 -2.09 -5.21 4.24
CA ALA A 72 -2.17 -3.81 4.66
C ALA A 72 -3.54 -3.48 5.24
N ALA A 73 -4.61 -3.97 4.60
CA ALA A 73 -5.98 -3.72 5.06
C ALA A 73 -6.24 -4.30 6.44
N LYS A 74 -5.82 -5.53 6.68
CA LYS A 74 -5.99 -6.17 7.99
C LYS A 74 -5.28 -5.40 9.09
N ALA A 75 -4.05 -4.95 8.83
CA ALA A 75 -3.29 -4.18 9.80
C ALA A 75 -3.94 -2.82 10.08
N ALA A 76 -4.46 -2.16 9.04
CA ALA A 76 -5.13 -0.86 9.20
C ALA A 76 -6.47 -0.98 9.93
N MET A 77 -7.20 -2.07 9.72
CA MET A 77 -8.48 -2.29 10.39
C MET A 77 -8.33 -2.40 11.90
N GLU A 78 -7.17 -2.80 12.40
CA GLU A 78 -6.87 -2.79 13.82
C GLU A 78 -6.91 -1.37 14.42
N HIS A 79 -6.70 -0.36 13.59
CA HIS A 79 -6.79 1.04 13.98
C HIS A 79 -8.20 1.62 13.79
N GLY A 80 -9.17 0.78 13.49
CA GLY A 80 -10.57 1.18 13.35
C GLY A 80 -10.96 1.68 11.97
N LEU A 81 -10.12 1.54 10.98
CA LEU A 81 -10.40 2.01 9.63
C LEU A 81 -11.59 1.28 9.01
N LYS A 82 -12.56 2.03 8.49
CA LYS A 82 -13.80 1.49 7.91
C LYS A 82 -14.01 1.90 6.47
N SER A 83 -13.76 3.16 6.14
CA SER A 83 -13.93 3.68 4.78
C SER A 83 -12.65 4.31 4.28
N ILE A 84 -12.40 4.20 2.99
CA ILE A 84 -11.19 4.71 2.37
C ILE A 84 -11.46 5.36 1.02
N GLU A 85 -10.60 6.31 0.67
CA GLU A 85 -10.46 6.82 -0.67
C GLU A 85 -9.22 6.15 -1.29
N VAL A 86 -9.34 5.67 -2.50
CA VAL A 86 -8.24 4.96 -3.17
C VAL A 86 -7.56 5.89 -4.18
N TYR A 87 -6.27 6.04 -4.03
CA TYR A 87 -5.42 6.79 -4.96
C TYR A 87 -4.45 5.81 -5.61
N VAL A 88 -4.62 5.58 -6.90
CA VAL A 88 -3.82 4.61 -7.66
C VAL A 88 -2.79 5.34 -8.50
N LYS A 89 -1.56 4.84 -8.49
CA LYS A 89 -0.44 5.42 -9.20
C LYS A 89 0.34 4.35 -9.93
N GLY A 90 0.60 4.57 -11.21
CA GLY A 90 1.43 3.69 -12.03
C GLY A 90 0.66 2.70 -12.89
N PRO A 91 1.31 2.11 -13.89
CA PRO A 91 0.68 1.26 -14.90
C PRO A 91 0.70 -0.23 -14.58
N GLY A 92 1.10 -0.64 -13.40
CA GLY A 92 1.28 -2.06 -13.07
C GLY A 92 0.02 -2.90 -13.18
N ALA A 93 0.18 -4.19 -13.40
CA ALA A 93 -0.92 -5.14 -13.54
C ALA A 93 -1.73 -5.34 -12.25
N GLY A 94 -1.15 -5.01 -11.10
CA GLY A 94 -1.78 -5.23 -9.80
C GLY A 94 -2.77 -4.16 -9.35
N ARG A 95 -2.99 -3.11 -10.16
CA ARG A 95 -3.85 -1.98 -9.77
C ARG A 95 -5.25 -2.42 -9.33
N GLU A 96 -5.95 -3.08 -10.23
CA GLU A 96 -7.34 -3.51 -9.99
C GLU A 96 -7.43 -4.58 -8.91
N ALA A 97 -6.50 -5.53 -8.92
CA ALA A 97 -6.47 -6.60 -7.94
C ALA A 97 -6.30 -6.05 -6.52
N ALA A 98 -5.45 -5.04 -6.34
CA ALA A 98 -5.26 -4.39 -5.05
C ALA A 98 -6.54 -3.70 -4.58
N ILE A 99 -7.23 -2.96 -5.45
CA ILE A 99 -8.49 -2.29 -5.12
C ILE A 99 -9.55 -3.31 -4.70
N ARG A 100 -9.69 -4.38 -5.47
CA ARG A 100 -10.67 -5.44 -5.16
C ARG A 100 -10.37 -6.11 -3.81
N SER A 101 -9.10 -6.32 -3.51
CA SER A 101 -8.72 -6.91 -2.23
C SER A 101 -9.03 -6.00 -1.06
N LEU A 102 -8.87 -4.70 -1.20
CA LEU A 102 -9.26 -3.75 -0.15
C LEU A 102 -10.76 -3.82 0.13
N GLN A 103 -11.58 -3.91 -0.92
CA GLN A 103 -13.03 -4.09 -0.77
C GLN A 103 -13.38 -5.43 -0.13
N ALA A 104 -12.72 -6.50 -0.55
CA ALA A 104 -12.96 -7.85 -0.05
C ALA A 104 -12.56 -7.99 1.43
N ALA A 105 -11.59 -7.22 1.88
CA ALA A 105 -11.17 -7.22 3.29
C ALA A 105 -12.18 -6.56 4.23
N GLY A 106 -13.15 -5.83 3.67
CA GLY A 106 -14.20 -5.20 4.46
C GLY A 106 -14.14 -3.67 4.49
N LEU A 107 -13.22 -3.06 3.77
CA LEU A 107 -13.13 -1.61 3.69
C LEU A 107 -14.10 -1.08 2.64
N GLU A 108 -14.83 -0.02 3.00
CA GLU A 108 -15.72 0.66 2.06
C GLU A 108 -14.91 1.65 1.22
N VAL A 109 -14.93 1.47 -0.10
CA VAL A 109 -14.23 2.37 -1.03
C VAL A 109 -15.21 3.46 -1.46
N THR A 110 -14.94 4.70 -1.07
CA THR A 110 -15.81 5.84 -1.37
C THR A 110 -15.40 6.59 -2.63
N LEU A 111 -14.12 6.53 -3.00
CA LEU A 111 -13.58 7.21 -4.16
C LEU A 111 -12.39 6.43 -4.71
N ILE A 112 -12.29 6.35 -6.03
CA ILE A 112 -11.13 5.79 -6.71
C ILE A 112 -10.61 6.86 -7.66
N LYS A 113 -9.35 7.26 -7.49
CA LYS A 113 -8.73 8.30 -8.30
C LYS A 113 -7.36 7.85 -8.79
N ASP A 114 -7.09 8.06 -10.06
CA ASP A 114 -5.77 7.81 -10.63
C ASP A 114 -4.93 9.08 -10.48
N VAL A 115 -3.82 8.98 -9.77
CA VAL A 115 -2.91 10.10 -9.50
C VAL A 115 -1.55 9.89 -10.14
N THR A 116 -1.48 9.07 -11.18
CA THR A 116 -0.24 8.83 -11.91
C THR A 116 0.33 10.16 -12.40
N PRO A 117 1.58 10.49 -12.05
CA PRO A 117 2.16 11.77 -12.44
C PRO A 117 2.42 11.83 -13.95
N ILE A 118 2.01 12.93 -14.57
CA ILE A 118 2.26 13.20 -15.96
C ILE A 118 3.13 14.45 -16.05
N PRO A 119 4.40 14.33 -16.41
CA PRO A 119 5.28 15.51 -16.48
C PRO A 119 4.89 16.43 -17.65
N HIS A 120 4.99 17.73 -17.42
CA HIS A 120 4.80 18.74 -18.46
C HIS A 120 6.16 18.98 -19.15
N ASN A 121 6.65 18.00 -19.89
CA ASN A 121 7.99 17.89 -20.47
C ASN A 121 9.11 17.60 -19.46
N GLY A 122 8.97 17.93 -18.20
CA GLY A 122 9.86 17.51 -17.11
C GLY A 122 11.35 17.48 -17.41
N CYS A 123 12.04 16.56 -16.75
CA CYS A 123 13.47 16.35 -16.95
C CYS A 123 13.75 15.55 -18.23
N ARG A 124 14.94 15.76 -18.80
CA ARG A 124 15.37 14.97 -19.95
C ARG A 124 15.42 13.49 -19.57
N PRO A 125 14.77 12.59 -20.35
CA PRO A 125 14.81 11.17 -20.06
C PRO A 125 16.21 10.58 -20.21
N PRO A 126 16.51 9.46 -19.54
CA PRO A 126 17.80 8.83 -19.65
C PRO A 126 18.04 8.30 -21.07
N LYS A 127 19.32 8.06 -21.36
CA LYS A 127 19.73 7.49 -22.64
C LYS A 127 19.01 6.17 -22.92
N ARG A 128 18.66 5.93 -24.20
CA ARG A 128 18.02 4.69 -24.62
C ARG A 128 18.86 3.48 -24.22
N ARG A 129 18.22 2.48 -23.64
CA ARG A 129 18.88 1.25 -23.25
C ARG A 129 19.35 0.48 -24.49
N ARG A 130 20.61 0.07 -24.50
CA ARG A 130 21.13 -0.82 -25.54
C ARG A 130 20.59 -2.23 -25.31
N VAL A 131 20.03 -2.81 -26.36
CA VAL A 131 19.49 -4.17 -26.32
C VAL A 131 20.37 -5.09 -27.15
#